data_c1a5ae56215ad1dc7d37a7a95c39adfe
#
_entry.id   c1a5ae56215ad1dc7d37a7a95c39adfe
#
_cell.length_a   1.000
_cell.length_b   1.000
_cell.length_c   1.000
_cell.angle_alpha   90.00
_cell.angle_beta   90.00
_cell.angle_gamma   90.00
#
_symmetry.space_group_name_H-M   'P 1'
#
loop_
_entity.id
_entity.type
_entity.pdbx_description
1 polymer ?
#
loop_
_entity_poly.entity_id
_entity_poly.type
_entity_poly.pdbx_seq_one_letter_code
_entity_poly.pdbx_strand_id
1 'polypeptide(L)'
;LPSPSFVLQSYDTAFLKSNTADYSAVTTWGVFESEDNGQQCILMHAEKSRFEFPELRRRAHELYLQYRPDMVIIEAKASGLPLVAELRRIGVPVTTFTPSRGNDKFARVNSVSPLFEDGRIWAPLHEMYAQEVIEECAAFPHGDHDDYVDSVTQAIMRLRGGYFIAHREDEKLEPINRGNLEYYG
;
A
#
# COMPACT_ATOMS: atom_id res chain seq x y z
N LEU A 1 -8.91 -2.20 -17.26
CA LEU A 1 -8.61 -1.41 -16.07
C LEU A 1 -8.55 0.07 -16.48
N PRO A 2 -9.04 1.01 -15.66
CA PRO A 2 -8.87 2.43 -15.92
C PRO A 2 -7.38 2.80 -15.89
N SER A 3 -6.99 3.82 -16.68
CA SER A 3 -5.63 4.34 -16.62
C SER A 3 -5.43 5.09 -15.30
N PRO A 4 -4.49 4.68 -14.43
CA PRO A 4 -4.27 5.36 -13.17
C PRO A 4 -3.60 6.72 -13.38
N SER A 5 -4.03 7.70 -12.60
CA SER A 5 -3.40 9.02 -12.50
C SER A 5 -2.24 9.05 -11.52
N PHE A 6 -2.18 8.06 -10.61
CA PHE A 6 -1.12 7.87 -9.63
C PHE A 6 -0.98 6.39 -9.31
N VAL A 7 0.24 5.89 -9.23
CA VAL A 7 0.55 4.49 -8.89
C VAL A 7 1.38 4.42 -7.63
N LEU A 8 0.95 3.58 -6.68
CA LEU A 8 1.64 3.36 -5.41
C LEU A 8 1.95 1.87 -5.22
N GLN A 9 3.18 1.56 -4.83
CA GLN A 9 3.54 0.22 -4.34
C GLN A 9 3.78 0.26 -2.83
N SER A 10 3.26 -0.74 -2.13
CA SER A 10 3.37 -0.89 -0.68
C SER A 10 4.02 -2.22 -0.35
N TYR A 11 5.09 -2.19 0.44
CA TYR A 11 5.85 -3.37 0.87
C TYR A 11 5.74 -3.56 2.37
N ASP A 12 5.25 -4.71 2.79
CA ASP A 12 5.52 -5.28 4.10
C ASP A 12 6.62 -6.33 3.96
N THR A 13 7.74 -6.14 4.65
CA THR A 13 8.94 -6.99 4.47
C THR A 13 9.23 -7.82 5.71
N ALA A 14 9.67 -9.05 5.51
CA ALA A 14 10.16 -9.93 6.57
C ALA A 14 11.59 -10.40 6.30
N PHE A 15 12.32 -10.74 7.37
CA PHE A 15 13.63 -11.39 7.25
C PHE A 15 13.49 -12.89 7.31
N LEU A 16 14.12 -13.58 6.38
CA LEU A 16 14.38 -15.02 6.50
C LEU A 16 15.46 -15.26 7.55
N LYS A 17 15.06 -15.45 8.82
CA LYS A 17 15.97 -15.89 9.90
C LYS A 17 15.86 -17.36 10.25
N SER A 18 14.83 -18.06 9.78
CA SER A 18 14.55 -19.47 10.04
C SER A 18 13.55 -20.04 9.02
N ASN A 19 13.36 -21.35 9.01
CA ASN A 19 12.33 -22.02 8.20
C ASN A 19 10.88 -21.66 8.57
N THR A 20 10.68 -20.83 9.61
CA THR A 20 9.40 -20.30 10.07
C THR A 20 9.27 -18.78 9.82
N ALA A 21 10.07 -18.23 8.90
CA ALA A 21 10.04 -16.80 8.61
C ALA A 21 8.70 -16.37 7.99
N ASP A 22 8.27 -15.17 8.38
CA ASP A 22 7.09 -14.52 7.83
C ASP A 22 7.28 -14.20 6.33
N TYR A 23 6.17 -13.99 5.65
CA TYR A 23 6.20 -13.59 4.25
C TYR A 23 6.55 -12.11 4.09
N SER A 24 7.19 -11.77 2.98
CA SER A 24 7.18 -10.41 2.47
C SER A 24 6.03 -10.26 1.48
N ALA A 25 5.20 -9.24 1.65
CA ALA A 25 4.08 -8.95 0.79
C ALA A 25 4.26 -7.61 0.07
N VAL A 26 3.81 -7.54 -1.18
CA VAL A 26 3.73 -6.31 -1.95
C VAL A 26 2.36 -6.17 -2.58
N THR A 27 1.82 -4.97 -2.53
CA THR A 27 0.60 -4.60 -3.25
C THR A 27 0.85 -3.36 -4.10
N THR A 28 0.34 -3.35 -5.34
CA THR A 28 0.43 -2.21 -6.27
C THR A 28 -0.97 -1.66 -6.53
N TRP A 29 -1.12 -0.37 -6.33
CA TRP A 29 -2.40 0.33 -6.38
C TRP A 29 -2.38 1.45 -7.41
N GLY A 30 -3.45 1.56 -8.18
CA GLY A 30 -3.65 2.65 -9.12
C GLY A 30 -4.82 3.55 -8.68
N VAL A 31 -4.58 4.85 -8.57
CA VAL A 31 -5.65 5.84 -8.35
C VAL A 31 -6.23 6.26 -9.68
N PHE A 32 -7.53 6.29 -9.79
CA PHE A 32 -8.26 6.74 -10.99
C PHE A 32 -9.47 7.57 -10.59
N GLU A 33 -9.96 8.37 -11.53
CA GLU A 33 -11.17 9.14 -11.34
C GLU A 33 -12.36 8.45 -12.00
N SER A 34 -13.47 8.34 -11.26
CA SER A 34 -14.75 7.84 -11.74
C SER A 34 -15.72 9.00 -11.87
N GLU A 35 -16.52 9.01 -12.93
CA GLU A 35 -17.50 10.06 -13.20
C GLU A 35 -18.53 10.19 -12.06
N ASP A 36 -18.93 9.07 -11.45
CA ASP A 36 -19.99 9.03 -10.44
C ASP A 36 -19.50 9.23 -9.01
N ASN A 37 -18.24 8.80 -8.71
CA ASN A 37 -17.76 8.65 -7.33
C ASN A 37 -16.43 9.37 -7.04
N GLY A 38 -15.91 10.18 -7.97
CA GLY A 38 -14.65 10.89 -7.79
C GLY A 38 -13.43 9.94 -7.75
N GLN A 39 -12.44 10.26 -6.94
CA GLN A 39 -11.19 9.48 -6.88
C GLN A 39 -11.39 8.14 -6.19
N GLN A 40 -10.93 7.09 -6.84
CA GLN A 40 -11.00 5.69 -6.43
C GLN A 40 -9.65 5.02 -6.58
N CYS A 41 -9.52 3.83 -6.05
CA CYS A 41 -8.27 3.07 -6.06
C CYS A 41 -8.53 1.64 -6.49
N ILE A 42 -7.66 1.09 -7.32
CA ILE A 42 -7.73 -0.30 -7.79
C ILE A 42 -6.45 -1.07 -7.51
N LEU A 43 -6.59 -2.29 -7.01
CA LEU A 43 -5.49 -3.23 -6.87
C LEU A 43 -5.04 -3.69 -8.27
N MET A 44 -3.81 -3.34 -8.66
CA MET A 44 -3.24 -3.68 -9.96
C MET A 44 -2.38 -4.94 -9.92
N HIS A 45 -1.80 -5.23 -8.76
CA HIS A 45 -0.96 -6.41 -8.53
C HIS A 45 -0.80 -6.68 -7.04
N ALA A 46 -0.64 -7.94 -6.69
CA ALA A 46 -0.16 -8.36 -5.37
C ALA A 46 0.68 -9.63 -5.50
N GLU A 47 1.69 -9.75 -4.67
CA GLU A 47 2.41 -11.01 -4.48
C GLU A 47 2.93 -11.13 -3.04
N LYS A 48 3.04 -12.35 -2.57
CA LYS A 48 3.53 -12.69 -1.25
C LYS A 48 4.46 -13.90 -1.35
N SER A 49 5.66 -13.79 -0.81
CA SER A 49 6.62 -14.89 -0.80
C SER A 49 7.64 -14.76 0.34
N ARG A 50 8.30 -15.85 0.63
CA ARG A 50 9.43 -15.90 1.53
C ARG A 50 10.71 -15.64 0.74
N PHE A 51 11.03 -14.37 0.53
CA PHE A 51 12.21 -13.97 -0.21
C PHE A 51 13.45 -13.90 0.67
N GLU A 52 14.58 -14.36 0.16
CA GLU A 52 15.87 -13.87 0.64
C GLU A 52 16.11 -12.43 0.16
N PHE A 53 16.92 -11.67 0.89
CA PHE A 53 17.11 -10.24 0.58
C PHE A 53 17.56 -9.94 -0.85
N PRO A 54 18.52 -10.69 -1.46
CA PRO A 54 18.90 -10.46 -2.86
C PRO A 54 17.74 -10.66 -3.84
N GLU A 55 16.88 -11.64 -3.56
CA GLU A 55 15.71 -11.95 -4.37
C GLU A 55 14.63 -10.88 -4.21
N LEU A 56 14.33 -10.46 -2.97
CA LEU A 56 13.39 -9.38 -2.67
C LEU A 56 13.81 -8.09 -3.38
N ARG A 57 15.10 -7.73 -3.32
CA ARG A 57 15.66 -6.57 -4.02
C ARG A 57 15.46 -6.66 -5.53
N ARG A 58 15.78 -7.80 -6.14
CA ARG A 58 15.61 -8.04 -7.57
C ARG A 58 14.14 -7.91 -7.96
N ARG A 59 13.26 -8.57 -7.20
CA ARG A 59 11.82 -8.55 -7.47
C ARG A 59 11.21 -7.16 -7.32
N ALA A 60 11.59 -6.41 -6.30
CA ALA A 60 11.15 -5.04 -6.11
C ALA A 60 11.57 -4.12 -7.29
N HIS A 61 12.78 -4.32 -7.82
CA HIS A 61 13.23 -3.57 -9.00
C HIS A 61 12.44 -3.97 -10.28
N GLU A 62 12.18 -5.26 -10.48
CA GLU A 62 11.34 -5.74 -11.60
C GLU A 62 9.94 -5.14 -11.55
N LEU A 63 9.29 -5.17 -10.39
CA LEU A 63 7.97 -4.58 -10.19
C LEU A 63 7.96 -3.06 -10.39
N TYR A 64 9.01 -2.37 -9.95
CA TYR A 64 9.18 -0.95 -10.22
C TYR A 64 9.26 -0.66 -11.73
N LEU A 65 10.03 -1.44 -12.48
CA LEU A 65 10.13 -1.28 -13.93
C LEU A 65 8.82 -1.60 -14.66
N GLN A 66 8.08 -2.59 -14.17
CA GLN A 66 6.81 -3.03 -14.75
C GLN A 66 5.68 -2.02 -14.55
N TYR A 67 5.50 -1.54 -13.32
CA TYR A 67 4.34 -0.71 -12.93
C TYR A 67 4.66 0.78 -12.89
N ARG A 68 5.94 1.17 -12.90
CA ARG A 68 6.40 2.56 -12.85
C ARG A 68 5.69 3.39 -11.78
N PRO A 69 5.68 2.93 -10.52
CA PRO A 69 4.98 3.64 -9.47
C PRO A 69 5.56 5.04 -9.24
N ASP A 70 4.66 5.99 -8.99
CA ASP A 70 5.02 7.35 -8.58
C ASP A 70 5.56 7.37 -7.15
N MET A 71 5.18 6.37 -6.35
CA MET A 71 5.65 6.22 -4.98
C MET A 71 5.77 4.74 -4.59
N VAL A 72 6.87 4.42 -3.92
CA VAL A 72 7.05 3.15 -3.23
C VAL A 72 7.09 3.40 -1.74
N ILE A 73 6.27 2.71 -0.95
CA ILE A 73 6.29 2.78 0.51
C ILE A 73 6.73 1.45 1.11
N ILE A 74 7.61 1.54 2.11
CA ILE A 74 8.18 0.39 2.81
C ILE A 74 8.14 0.69 4.30
N GLU A 75 7.66 -0.26 5.11
CA GLU A 75 7.65 -0.09 6.55
C GLU A 75 9.07 0.07 7.10
N ALA A 76 9.27 1.11 7.94
CA ALA A 76 10.56 1.43 8.57
C ALA A 76 10.88 0.48 9.74
N LYS A 77 10.91 -0.82 9.47
CA LYS A 77 11.36 -1.87 10.40
C LYS A 77 12.71 -2.44 9.94
N ALA A 78 13.35 -3.23 10.79
CA ALA A 78 14.70 -3.76 10.52
C ALA A 78 14.80 -4.50 9.18
N SER A 79 13.74 -5.19 8.75
CA SER A 79 13.65 -5.90 7.46
C SER A 79 13.50 -4.97 6.24
N GLY A 80 12.83 -3.81 6.40
CA GLY A 80 12.56 -2.89 5.30
C GLY A 80 13.70 -1.91 5.00
N LEU A 81 14.46 -1.49 6.01
CA LEU A 81 15.50 -0.47 5.86
C LEU A 81 16.59 -0.82 4.82
N PRO A 82 17.11 -2.07 4.74
CA PRO A 82 18.06 -2.43 3.69
C PRO A 82 17.47 -2.30 2.28
N LEU A 83 16.19 -2.68 2.09
CA LEU A 83 15.50 -2.54 0.81
C LEU A 83 15.31 -1.07 0.43
N VAL A 84 14.95 -0.22 1.39
CA VAL A 84 14.86 1.25 1.20
C VAL A 84 16.19 1.81 0.68
N ALA A 85 17.31 1.46 1.32
CA ALA A 85 18.63 1.94 0.94
C ALA A 85 19.00 1.52 -0.50
N GLU A 86 18.79 0.25 -0.85
CA GLU A 86 19.10 -0.28 -2.18
C GLU A 86 18.23 0.33 -3.28
N LEU A 87 16.93 0.45 -3.06
CA LEU A 87 16.02 1.02 -4.05
C LEU A 87 16.28 2.51 -4.27
N ARG A 88 16.55 3.28 -3.20
CA ARG A 88 16.94 4.70 -3.33
C ARG A 88 18.23 4.86 -4.11
N ARG A 89 19.22 3.98 -3.92
CA ARG A 89 20.49 4.01 -4.65
C ARG A 89 20.33 3.88 -6.17
N ILE A 90 19.29 3.20 -6.63
CA ILE A 90 18.96 3.05 -8.06
C ILE A 90 17.88 4.02 -8.54
N GLY A 91 17.55 5.05 -7.74
CA GLY A 91 16.64 6.12 -8.14
C GLY A 91 15.14 5.85 -8.00
N VAL A 92 14.76 4.79 -7.28
CA VAL A 92 13.35 4.51 -6.99
C VAL A 92 12.81 5.51 -5.96
N PRO A 93 11.61 6.11 -6.16
CA PRO A 93 11.02 7.10 -5.24
C PRO A 93 10.45 6.41 -3.98
N VAL A 94 11.33 6.03 -3.04
CA VAL A 94 10.95 5.31 -1.83
C VAL A 94 10.72 6.24 -0.66
N THR A 95 9.53 6.11 -0.05
CA THR A 95 9.16 6.72 1.24
C THR A 95 9.04 5.63 2.30
N THR A 96 9.50 5.90 3.51
CA THR A 96 9.32 4.99 4.64
C THR A 96 7.97 5.24 5.31
N PHE A 97 7.30 4.16 5.69
CA PHE A 97 6.13 4.19 6.55
C PHE A 97 6.52 3.79 7.98
N THR A 98 6.11 4.58 8.95
CA THR A 98 6.33 4.29 10.37
C THR A 98 4.97 4.33 11.06
N PRO A 99 4.45 3.18 11.53
CA PRO A 99 3.23 3.17 12.32
C PRO A 99 3.38 4.05 13.56
N SER A 100 2.39 4.89 13.87
CA SER A 100 2.40 5.71 15.09
C SER A 100 2.26 4.80 16.32
N ARG A 101 2.90 5.20 17.44
CA ARG A 101 2.78 4.49 18.72
C ARG A 101 1.31 4.43 19.15
N GLY A 102 0.82 3.24 19.49
CA GLY A 102 -0.58 3.01 19.86
C GLY A 102 -1.53 2.78 18.66
N ASN A 103 -1.04 2.88 17.45
CA ASN A 103 -1.80 2.51 16.25
C ASN A 103 -1.50 1.05 15.90
N ASP A 104 -2.14 0.14 16.64
CA ASP A 104 -2.03 -1.29 16.39
C ASP A 104 -2.66 -1.66 15.03
N LYS A 105 -2.46 -2.89 14.60
CA LYS A 105 -2.98 -3.40 13.32
C LYS A 105 -4.50 -3.23 13.21
N PHE A 106 -5.23 -3.47 14.30
CA PHE A 106 -6.68 -3.31 14.36
C PHE A 106 -7.11 -1.85 14.10
N ALA A 107 -6.46 -0.90 14.74
CA ALA A 107 -6.73 0.51 14.54
C ALA A 107 -6.44 0.95 13.10
N ARG A 108 -5.38 0.42 12.48
CA ARG A 108 -5.07 0.68 11.06
C ARG A 108 -6.17 0.14 10.13
N VAL A 109 -6.60 -1.11 10.31
CA VAL A 109 -7.69 -1.71 9.54
C VAL A 109 -8.96 -0.88 9.69
N ASN A 110 -9.36 -0.55 10.92
CA ASN A 110 -10.55 0.26 11.16
C ASN A 110 -10.47 1.67 10.52
N SER A 111 -9.27 2.24 10.43
CA SER A 111 -9.10 3.56 9.80
C SER A 111 -9.34 3.56 8.29
N VAL A 112 -9.18 2.43 7.61
CA VAL A 112 -9.35 2.30 6.16
C VAL A 112 -10.65 1.61 5.75
N SER A 113 -11.28 0.83 6.64
CA SER A 113 -12.53 0.10 6.38
C SER A 113 -13.63 0.96 5.75
N PRO A 114 -13.86 2.22 6.17
CA PRO A 114 -14.89 3.06 5.55
C PRO A 114 -14.71 3.29 4.04
N LEU A 115 -13.46 3.28 3.54
CA LEU A 115 -13.21 3.42 2.10
C LEU A 115 -13.63 2.18 1.31
N PHE A 116 -13.52 1.00 1.92
CA PHE A 116 -14.03 -0.26 1.34
C PHE A 116 -15.57 -0.27 1.35
N GLU A 117 -16.19 0.14 2.44
CA GLU A 117 -17.66 0.24 2.59
C GLU A 117 -18.26 1.23 1.59
N ASP A 118 -17.58 2.34 1.33
CA ASP A 118 -17.98 3.35 0.32
C ASP A 118 -17.76 2.90 -1.13
N GLY A 119 -17.18 1.72 -1.36
CA GLY A 119 -16.86 1.22 -2.70
C GLY A 119 -15.77 2.02 -3.41
N ARG A 120 -14.87 2.68 -2.64
CA ARG A 120 -13.72 3.43 -3.20
C ARG A 120 -12.56 2.54 -3.58
N ILE A 121 -12.53 1.30 -3.08
CA ILE A 121 -11.44 0.35 -3.29
C ILE A 121 -11.92 -0.79 -4.17
N TRP A 122 -11.21 -1.01 -5.25
CA TRP A 122 -11.54 -1.99 -6.28
C TRP A 122 -10.47 -3.07 -6.38
N ALA A 123 -10.90 -4.27 -6.80
CA ALA A 123 -10.01 -5.36 -7.13
C ALA A 123 -10.49 -6.04 -8.43
N PRO A 124 -9.58 -6.52 -9.30
CA PRO A 124 -9.97 -7.20 -10.53
C PRO A 124 -10.58 -8.58 -10.23
N LEU A 125 -11.75 -8.84 -10.81
CA LEU A 125 -12.58 -10.01 -10.47
C LEU A 125 -11.93 -11.38 -10.77
N HIS A 126 -11.08 -11.47 -11.81
CA HIS A 126 -10.57 -12.75 -12.32
C HIS A 126 -9.07 -12.95 -12.07
N GLU A 127 -8.45 -12.09 -11.28
CA GLU A 127 -7.03 -12.21 -10.96
C GLU A 127 -6.83 -12.99 -9.65
N MET A 128 -6.02 -14.04 -9.69
CA MET A 128 -5.75 -14.89 -8.51
C MET A 128 -5.19 -14.08 -7.34
N TYR A 129 -4.26 -13.16 -7.62
CA TYR A 129 -3.68 -12.32 -6.57
C TYR A 129 -4.72 -11.43 -5.87
N ALA A 130 -5.75 -11.00 -6.59
CA ALA A 130 -6.83 -10.20 -5.99
C ALA A 130 -7.68 -11.06 -5.04
N GLN A 131 -7.97 -12.30 -5.43
CA GLN A 131 -8.69 -13.24 -4.60
C GLN A 131 -7.91 -13.54 -3.30
N GLU A 132 -6.60 -13.79 -3.39
CA GLU A 132 -5.74 -14.04 -2.23
C GLU A 132 -5.74 -12.85 -1.25
N VAL A 133 -5.63 -11.62 -1.75
CA VAL A 133 -5.70 -10.40 -0.93
C VAL A 133 -7.06 -10.26 -0.24
N ILE A 134 -8.16 -10.49 -0.98
CA ILE A 134 -9.52 -10.39 -0.44
C ILE A 134 -9.73 -11.43 0.66
N GLU A 135 -9.33 -12.68 0.43
CA GLU A 135 -9.50 -13.78 1.40
C GLU A 135 -8.71 -13.52 2.68
N GLU A 136 -7.45 -13.07 2.58
CA GLU A 136 -6.64 -12.76 3.76
C GLU A 136 -7.19 -11.56 4.54
N CYS A 137 -7.58 -10.49 3.84
CA CYS A 137 -8.20 -9.33 4.49
C CYS A 137 -9.54 -9.67 5.15
N ALA A 138 -10.37 -10.51 4.53
CA ALA A 138 -11.64 -10.94 5.08
C ALA A 138 -11.49 -11.87 6.30
N ALA A 139 -10.42 -12.68 6.35
CA ALA A 139 -10.12 -13.56 7.46
C ALA A 139 -9.55 -12.83 8.69
N PHE A 140 -9.07 -11.60 8.53
CA PHE A 140 -8.49 -10.82 9.64
C PHE A 140 -9.57 -10.51 10.71
N PRO A 141 -9.31 -10.65 12.02
CA PRO A 141 -8.01 -10.94 12.65
C PRO A 141 -7.75 -12.45 12.91
N HIS A 142 -8.57 -13.34 12.40
CA HIS A 142 -8.56 -14.76 12.75
C HIS A 142 -7.86 -15.65 11.71
N GLY A 143 -7.33 -15.06 10.63
CA GLY A 143 -6.56 -15.77 9.61
C GLY A 143 -5.17 -16.18 10.10
N ASP A 144 -4.59 -17.20 9.44
CA ASP A 144 -3.24 -17.68 9.73
C ASP A 144 -2.14 -16.70 9.27
N HIS A 145 -2.46 -15.79 8.35
CA HIS A 145 -1.59 -14.79 7.77
C HIS A 145 -2.25 -13.43 7.75
N ASP A 146 -1.44 -12.38 7.83
CA ASP A 146 -1.88 -10.98 7.80
C ASP A 146 -0.88 -10.04 7.09
N ASP A 147 0.00 -10.61 6.25
CA ASP A 147 1.03 -9.88 5.52
C ASP A 147 0.43 -8.96 4.45
N TYR A 148 -0.59 -9.43 3.73
CA TYR A 148 -1.35 -8.59 2.80
C TYR A 148 -2.15 -7.51 3.55
N VAL A 149 -2.70 -7.82 4.73
CA VAL A 149 -3.44 -6.84 5.54
C VAL A 149 -2.54 -5.64 5.87
N ASP A 150 -1.28 -5.88 6.26
CA ASP A 150 -0.32 -4.80 6.54
C ASP A 150 0.02 -4.00 5.29
N SER A 151 0.34 -4.67 4.18
CA SER A 151 0.64 -4.00 2.90
C SER A 151 -0.54 -3.17 2.38
N VAL A 152 -1.76 -3.70 2.45
CA VAL A 152 -3.00 -3.02 2.02
C VAL A 152 -3.29 -1.81 2.90
N THR A 153 -3.34 -2.00 4.23
CA THR A 153 -3.67 -0.89 5.15
C THR A 153 -2.67 0.25 5.05
N GLN A 154 -1.38 -0.06 4.93
CA GLN A 154 -0.32 0.92 4.71
C GLN A 154 -0.54 1.72 3.41
N ALA A 155 -0.88 1.04 2.30
CA ALA A 155 -1.16 1.67 1.03
C ALA A 155 -2.36 2.62 1.13
N ILE A 156 -3.49 2.11 1.61
CA ILE A 156 -4.75 2.87 1.67
C ILE A 156 -4.65 4.05 2.65
N MET A 157 -4.01 3.87 3.81
CA MET A 157 -3.72 4.98 4.73
C MET A 157 -2.88 6.06 4.06
N ARG A 158 -1.88 5.69 3.26
CA ARG A 158 -1.04 6.67 2.54
C ARG A 158 -1.83 7.41 1.48
N LEU A 159 -2.67 6.71 0.71
CA LEU A 159 -3.52 7.33 -0.32
C LEU A 159 -4.55 8.28 0.31
N ARG A 160 -5.22 7.88 1.40
CA ARG A 160 -6.13 8.74 2.15
C ARG A 160 -5.41 9.94 2.76
N GLY A 161 -4.33 9.74 3.47
CA GLY A 161 -3.55 10.81 4.11
C GLY A 161 -2.87 11.77 3.13
N GLY A 162 -2.65 11.36 1.88
CA GLY A 162 -2.18 12.19 0.77
C GLY A 162 -3.31 12.85 -0.04
N TYR A 163 -4.56 12.67 0.34
CA TYR A 163 -5.75 13.16 -0.37
C TYR A 163 -5.88 12.64 -1.82
N PHE A 164 -5.29 11.49 -2.12
CA PHE A 164 -5.48 10.81 -3.41
C PHE A 164 -6.83 10.11 -3.50
N ILE A 165 -7.36 9.67 -2.35
CA ILE A 165 -8.72 9.15 -2.18
C ILE A 165 -9.31 9.73 -0.89
N ALA A 166 -10.62 9.98 -0.86
CA ALA A 166 -11.30 10.53 0.31
C ALA A 166 -12.55 9.71 0.64
N HIS A 167 -12.86 9.60 1.93
CA HIS A 167 -14.16 9.12 2.37
C HIS A 167 -15.22 10.21 2.15
N ARG A 168 -16.48 9.84 1.92
CA ARG A 168 -17.59 10.81 1.68
C ARG A 168 -17.77 11.82 2.80
N GLU A 169 -17.43 11.45 4.02
CA GLU A 169 -17.48 12.39 5.16
C GLU A 169 -16.30 13.38 5.14
N ASP A 170 -15.13 12.95 4.65
CA ASP A 170 -13.95 13.81 4.49
C ASP A 170 -14.21 14.90 3.41
N GLU A 171 -15.03 14.58 2.39
CA GLU A 171 -15.42 15.52 1.31
C GLU A 171 -16.34 16.66 1.78
N LYS A 172 -17.05 16.46 2.89
CA LYS A 172 -17.92 17.47 3.50
C LYS A 172 -17.16 18.49 4.36
N LEU A 173 -15.91 18.18 4.71
CA LEU A 173 -15.03 19.14 5.35
C LEU A 173 -14.51 20.06 4.25
N GLU A 174 -14.73 21.39 4.38
CA GLU A 174 -14.31 22.38 3.38
C GLU A 174 -12.87 22.13 2.92
N PRO A 175 -12.58 22.28 1.61
CA PRO A 175 -11.24 22.05 1.08
C PRO A 175 -10.28 22.99 1.80
N ILE A 176 -9.31 22.41 2.53
CA ILE A 176 -8.19 23.18 3.08
C ILE A 176 -7.54 23.90 1.91
N ASN A 177 -7.62 25.23 1.94
CA ASN A 177 -7.11 26.10 0.92
C ASN A 177 -5.62 25.79 0.66
N ARG A 178 -5.33 25.10 -0.45
CA ARG A 178 -3.97 24.66 -0.86
C ARG A 178 -3.04 25.84 -1.20
N GLY A 179 -3.51 27.08 -1.01
CA GLY A 179 -2.80 28.31 -1.40
C GLY A 179 -1.67 28.77 -0.47
N ASN A 180 -1.45 28.16 0.71
CA ASN A 180 -0.49 28.66 1.70
C ASN A 180 0.42 27.56 2.27
N LEU A 181 0.97 26.70 1.42
CA LEU A 181 2.19 25.98 1.78
C LEU A 181 3.39 26.82 1.26
N GLU A 182 3.66 27.92 1.96
CA GLU A 182 4.98 28.57 1.87
C GLU A 182 6.03 27.56 2.41
N TYR A 183 6.95 27.23 1.53
CA TYR A 183 8.17 26.51 1.88
C TYR A 183 8.95 27.35 2.88
N TYR A 184 9.02 26.92 4.13
CA TYR A 184 10.09 27.34 5.01
C TYR A 184 11.31 26.46 4.71
N GLY A 185 12.36 27.16 4.22
CA GLY A 185 13.67 26.61 3.87
C GLY A 185 14.48 26.10 5.05
#